data_8d1e7000f5b09e642621591c09e71d40
#
_entry.id   8d1e7000f5b09e642621591c09e71d40
#
_cell.length_a   1.000
_cell.length_b   1.000
_cell.length_c   1.000
_cell.angle_alpha   90.00
_cell.angle_beta   90.00
_cell.angle_gamma   90.00
#
_symmetry.space_group_name_H-M   'P 1'
#
loop_
_entity.id
_entity.type
_entity.pdbx_description
1 polymer ?
#
loop_
_entity_poly.entity_id
_entity_poly.type
_entity_poly.pdbx_seq_one_letter_code
_entity_poly.pdbx_strand_id
1 'polypeptide(L)'
;FDKEKIKNTFVGHPLLENKENIKTNLSNIIDDNKKIISLFAGSRTSETNILLPILIDFIKLMNAKFNEYNFIFHATDQNKDLIKDEIKKTNFNNIEVISEENIKSQILSSSVFAVAKSGTVSLEICNAKVPCIIIYKMNFINFLIVKFLVKTKFANIINIINKKEIIPELIQKECNSKEIY
;
A
#
# COMPACT_ATOMS: atom_id res chain seq x y z
N PHE A 1 -11.93 25.63 -1.98
CA PHE A 1 -13.24 25.97 -1.38
C PHE A 1 -13.40 27.50 -1.27
N ASP A 2 -12.40 28.23 -0.79
CA ASP A 2 -12.48 29.70 -0.65
C ASP A 2 -12.68 30.41 -1.99
N LYS A 3 -12.05 29.92 -3.09
CA LYS A 3 -12.26 30.44 -4.45
C LYS A 3 -13.69 30.29 -4.94
N GLU A 4 -14.38 29.26 -4.49
CA GLU A 4 -15.78 28.96 -4.83
C GLU A 4 -16.77 29.52 -3.83
N LYS A 5 -16.32 30.33 -2.87
CA LYS A 5 -17.13 30.92 -1.79
C LYS A 5 -17.94 29.90 -0.98
N ILE A 6 -17.44 28.66 -0.86
CA ILE A 6 -18.07 27.61 -0.06
C ILE A 6 -17.62 27.77 1.39
N LYS A 7 -18.59 27.93 2.31
CA LYS A 7 -18.29 27.93 3.75
C LYS A 7 -17.61 26.62 4.13
N ASN A 8 -16.40 26.69 4.65
CA ASN A 8 -15.63 25.54 5.08
C ASN A 8 -14.87 25.87 6.36
N THR A 9 -14.58 24.83 7.14
CA THR A 9 -13.73 24.91 8.33
C THR A 9 -12.67 23.83 8.20
N PHE A 10 -11.40 24.21 8.28
CA PHE A 10 -10.32 23.24 8.29
C PHE A 10 -10.28 22.54 9.65
N VAL A 11 -10.51 21.22 9.65
CA VAL A 11 -10.55 20.39 10.86
C VAL A 11 -9.37 19.41 10.96
N GLY A 12 -8.38 19.56 10.08
CA GLY A 12 -7.27 18.59 9.97
C GLY A 12 -7.66 17.35 9.18
N HIS A 13 -6.83 16.32 9.28
CA HIS A 13 -7.09 15.05 8.62
C HIS A 13 -7.22 13.94 9.67
N PRO A 14 -8.33 13.17 9.70
CA PRO A 14 -8.59 12.17 10.74
C PRO A 14 -7.50 11.10 10.87
N LEU A 15 -6.81 10.77 9.77
CA LEU A 15 -5.71 9.78 9.77
C LEU A 15 -4.46 10.27 10.52
N LEU A 16 -4.37 11.57 10.82
CA LEU A 16 -3.24 12.16 11.56
C LEU A 16 -3.52 12.31 13.05
N GLU A 17 -4.75 11.99 13.49
CA GLU A 17 -5.07 11.94 14.91
C GLU A 17 -4.39 10.73 15.55
N ASN A 18 -3.72 10.97 16.68
CA ASN A 18 -3.07 9.91 17.45
C ASN A 18 -4.12 8.92 17.95
N LYS A 19 -4.25 7.78 17.29
CA LYS A 19 -4.96 6.64 17.85
C LYS A 19 -4.11 6.08 18.98
N GLU A 20 -4.69 5.86 20.14
CA GLU A 20 -4.00 5.19 21.24
C GLU A 20 -3.42 3.87 20.75
N ASN A 21 -2.10 3.73 20.86
CA ASN A 21 -1.39 2.52 20.47
C ASN A 21 -1.66 1.43 21.51
N ILE A 22 -2.71 0.66 21.30
CA ILE A 22 -2.90 -0.60 22.01
C ILE A 22 -1.78 -1.53 21.51
N LYS A 23 -0.79 -1.77 22.35
CA LYS A 23 0.29 -2.72 22.05
C LYS A 23 -0.28 -4.13 22.03
N THR A 24 -0.52 -4.66 20.83
CA THR A 24 -0.86 -6.06 20.63
C THR A 24 0.42 -6.86 20.50
N ASN A 25 0.48 -8.03 21.08
CA ASN A 25 1.60 -8.95 20.90
C ASN A 25 1.56 -9.49 19.45
N LEU A 26 2.52 -9.10 18.63
CA LEU A 26 2.60 -9.50 17.22
C LEU A 26 3.32 -10.84 16.99
N SER A 27 3.94 -11.42 18.03
CA SER A 27 4.72 -12.68 17.91
C SER A 27 3.90 -13.88 17.41
N ASN A 28 2.57 -13.83 17.53
CA ASN A 28 1.67 -14.84 16.97
C ASN A 28 1.38 -14.64 15.48
N ILE A 29 1.75 -13.50 14.91
CA ILE A 29 1.45 -13.13 13.52
C ILE A 29 2.73 -13.06 12.69
N ILE A 30 3.85 -12.73 13.32
CA ILE A 30 5.10 -12.41 12.64
C ILE A 30 6.25 -13.11 13.35
N ASP A 31 7.17 -13.68 12.59
CA ASP A 31 8.48 -14.11 13.12
C ASP A 31 9.28 -12.86 13.53
N ASP A 32 9.49 -12.69 14.83
CA ASP A 32 10.16 -11.52 15.42
C ASP A 32 11.61 -11.32 14.91
N ASN A 33 12.20 -12.36 14.30
CA ASN A 33 13.55 -12.30 13.74
C ASN A 33 13.61 -11.76 12.31
N LYS A 34 12.45 -11.52 11.68
CA LYS A 34 12.38 -11.08 10.28
C LYS A 34 11.91 -9.63 10.15
N LYS A 35 12.43 -8.97 9.14
CA LYS A 35 12.02 -7.61 8.76
C LYS A 35 10.67 -7.64 8.05
N ILE A 36 9.81 -6.68 8.31
CA ILE A 36 8.46 -6.62 7.74
C ILE A 36 8.46 -5.72 6.51
N ILE A 37 7.87 -6.21 5.42
CA ILE A 37 7.46 -5.40 4.27
C ILE A 37 5.94 -5.38 4.21
N SER A 38 5.35 -4.20 4.38
CA SER A 38 3.89 -3.99 4.29
C SER A 38 3.44 -3.82 2.84
N LEU A 39 2.39 -4.55 2.45
CA LEU A 39 1.86 -4.57 1.08
C LEU A 39 0.38 -4.16 1.07
N PHE A 40 0.05 -3.19 0.21
CA PHE A 40 -1.30 -2.65 0.06
C PHE A 40 -1.74 -2.75 -1.41
N ALA A 41 -2.48 -3.81 -1.74
CA ALA A 41 -2.94 -4.09 -3.11
C ALA A 41 -4.17 -3.26 -3.55
N GLY A 42 -4.58 -2.29 -2.73
CA GLY A 42 -5.79 -1.51 -2.92
C GLY A 42 -6.95 -2.01 -2.07
N SER A 43 -8.03 -1.24 -2.01
CA SER A 43 -9.21 -1.56 -1.19
C SER A 43 -10.34 -2.22 -2.00
N ARG A 44 -10.33 -2.08 -3.32
CA ARG A 44 -11.36 -2.64 -4.21
C ARG A 44 -10.87 -3.92 -4.88
N THR A 45 -11.76 -4.89 -5.04
CA THR A 45 -11.47 -6.16 -5.74
C THR A 45 -10.85 -5.96 -7.13
N SER A 46 -11.33 -4.98 -7.90
CA SER A 46 -10.79 -4.67 -9.22
C SER A 46 -9.34 -4.18 -9.21
N GLU A 47 -8.95 -3.44 -8.18
CA GLU A 47 -7.57 -2.97 -7.97
C GLU A 47 -6.68 -4.14 -7.54
N THR A 48 -7.17 -4.92 -6.57
CA THR A 48 -6.48 -6.10 -6.06
C THR A 48 -6.20 -7.12 -7.15
N ASN A 49 -7.17 -7.42 -8.02
CA ASN A 49 -6.99 -8.35 -9.14
C ASN A 49 -5.85 -7.95 -10.09
N ILE A 50 -5.59 -6.64 -10.24
CA ILE A 50 -4.51 -6.15 -11.10
C ILE A 50 -3.16 -6.16 -10.38
N LEU A 51 -3.13 -5.75 -9.11
CA LEU A 51 -1.89 -5.52 -8.37
C LEU A 51 -1.37 -6.76 -7.64
N LEU A 52 -2.26 -7.65 -7.19
CA LEU A 52 -1.88 -8.82 -6.41
C LEU A 52 -0.91 -9.76 -7.15
N PRO A 53 -1.09 -10.10 -8.44
CA PRO A 53 -0.12 -10.89 -9.18
C PRO A 53 1.27 -10.23 -9.25
N ILE A 54 1.31 -8.90 -9.41
CA ILE A 54 2.57 -8.13 -9.45
C ILE A 54 3.30 -8.19 -8.11
N LEU A 55 2.55 -8.07 -7.00
CA LEU A 55 3.11 -8.16 -5.65
C LEU A 55 3.57 -9.58 -5.31
N ILE A 56 2.86 -10.61 -5.74
CA ILE A 56 3.29 -12.01 -5.59
C ILE A 56 4.59 -12.26 -6.37
N ASP A 57 4.70 -11.78 -7.61
CA ASP A 57 5.93 -11.88 -8.38
C ASP A 57 7.08 -11.07 -7.76
N PHE A 58 6.81 -9.93 -7.15
CA PHE A 58 7.79 -9.18 -6.37
C PHE A 58 8.30 -10.00 -5.17
N ILE A 59 7.39 -10.62 -4.39
CA ILE A 59 7.76 -11.51 -3.29
C ILE A 59 8.64 -12.66 -3.77
N LYS A 60 8.30 -13.25 -4.93
CA LYS A 60 9.10 -14.31 -5.54
C LYS A 60 10.53 -13.87 -5.86
N LEU A 61 10.70 -12.66 -6.40
CA LEU A 61 12.02 -12.08 -6.67
C LEU A 61 12.80 -11.84 -5.37
N MET A 62 12.14 -11.32 -4.34
CA MET A 62 12.73 -11.11 -3.01
C MET A 62 13.17 -12.44 -2.39
N ASN A 63 12.29 -13.44 -2.35
CA ASN A 63 12.57 -14.75 -1.75
C ASN A 63 13.66 -15.54 -2.50
N ALA A 64 13.93 -15.23 -3.76
CA ALA A 64 15.03 -15.83 -4.50
C ALA A 64 16.42 -15.40 -4.00
N LYS A 65 16.52 -14.27 -3.28
CA LYS A 65 17.79 -13.70 -2.81
C LYS A 65 17.86 -13.46 -1.32
N PHE A 66 16.72 -13.30 -0.66
CA PHE A 66 16.63 -12.90 0.75
C PHE A 66 15.63 -13.79 1.48
N ASN A 67 15.98 -14.20 2.70
CA ASN A 67 15.12 -15.02 3.58
C ASN A 67 14.72 -14.29 4.88
N GLU A 68 15.20 -13.06 5.05
CA GLU A 68 15.01 -12.27 6.26
C GLU A 68 13.75 -11.37 6.24
N TYR A 69 12.84 -11.53 5.27
CA TYR A 69 11.64 -10.71 5.16
C TYR A 69 10.36 -11.52 5.38
N ASN A 70 9.45 -10.90 6.11
CA ASN A 70 8.03 -11.26 6.15
C ASN A 70 7.24 -10.23 5.34
N PHE A 71 6.29 -10.69 4.56
CA PHE A 71 5.41 -9.86 3.73
C PHE A 71 4.01 -9.84 4.33
N ILE A 72 3.51 -8.67 4.68
CA ILE A 72 2.21 -8.52 5.31
C ILE A 72 1.26 -7.78 4.37
N PHE A 73 0.26 -8.48 3.86
CA PHE A 73 -0.82 -7.86 3.11
C PHE A 73 -1.82 -7.23 4.07
N HIS A 74 -2.01 -5.92 3.93
CA HIS A 74 -3.08 -5.20 4.60
C HIS A 74 -4.33 -5.24 3.73
N ALA A 75 -5.26 -6.10 4.10
CA ALA A 75 -6.50 -6.33 3.39
C ALA A 75 -7.66 -5.52 3.98
N THR A 76 -8.74 -5.43 3.21
CA THR A 76 -10.06 -5.01 3.66
C THR A 76 -10.98 -6.22 3.67
N ASP A 77 -12.16 -6.12 4.30
CA ASP A 77 -13.14 -7.21 4.27
C ASP A 77 -13.56 -7.60 2.85
N GLN A 78 -13.49 -6.65 1.89
CA GLN A 78 -13.86 -6.89 0.50
C GLN A 78 -12.85 -7.74 -0.29
N ASN A 79 -11.57 -7.73 0.08
CA ASN A 79 -10.51 -8.38 -0.69
C ASN A 79 -9.67 -9.39 0.09
N LYS A 80 -9.93 -9.55 1.38
CA LYS A 80 -9.20 -10.48 2.26
C LYS A 80 -9.19 -11.91 1.74
N ASP A 81 -10.36 -12.43 1.38
CA ASP A 81 -10.48 -13.82 0.92
C ASP A 81 -9.81 -14.01 -0.44
N LEU A 82 -9.97 -13.04 -1.35
CA LEU A 82 -9.27 -13.05 -2.62
C LEU A 82 -7.75 -13.12 -2.44
N ILE A 83 -7.20 -12.29 -1.56
CA ILE A 83 -5.75 -12.27 -1.29
C ILE A 83 -5.31 -13.59 -0.68
N LYS A 84 -6.03 -14.11 0.32
CA LYS A 84 -5.74 -15.40 0.96
C LYS A 84 -5.75 -16.55 -0.03
N ASP A 85 -6.73 -16.60 -0.92
CA ASP A 85 -6.86 -17.69 -1.88
C ASP A 85 -5.75 -17.66 -2.95
N GLU A 86 -5.29 -16.48 -3.37
CA GLU A 86 -4.14 -16.37 -4.27
C GLU A 86 -2.83 -16.75 -3.57
N ILE A 87 -2.64 -16.35 -2.30
CA ILE A 87 -1.45 -16.71 -1.52
C ILE A 87 -1.38 -18.23 -1.29
N LYS A 88 -2.51 -18.91 -0.99
CA LYS A 88 -2.56 -20.37 -0.84
C LYS A 88 -2.07 -21.14 -2.07
N LYS A 89 -2.15 -20.54 -3.27
CA LYS A 89 -1.63 -21.14 -4.50
C LYS A 89 -0.10 -21.05 -4.59
N THR A 90 0.52 -20.26 -3.72
CA THR A 90 1.97 -20.16 -3.62
C THR A 90 2.49 -21.10 -2.55
N ASN A 91 3.78 -21.45 -2.61
CA ASN A 91 4.44 -22.24 -1.58
C ASN A 91 5.19 -21.36 -0.57
N PHE A 92 4.82 -20.08 -0.44
CA PHE A 92 5.49 -19.14 0.47
C PHE A 92 4.92 -19.27 1.88
N ASN A 93 5.80 -19.35 2.87
CA ASN A 93 5.49 -19.46 4.29
C ASN A 93 5.78 -18.16 5.07
N ASN A 94 6.21 -17.11 4.39
CA ASN A 94 6.56 -15.81 4.96
C ASN A 94 5.61 -14.71 4.52
N ILE A 95 4.36 -15.05 4.24
CA ILE A 95 3.30 -14.11 3.86
C ILE A 95 2.13 -14.25 4.83
N GLU A 96 1.69 -13.12 5.38
CA GLU A 96 0.51 -13.03 6.22
C GLU A 96 -0.50 -12.02 5.66
N VAL A 97 -1.77 -12.22 5.96
CA VAL A 97 -2.87 -11.34 5.54
C VAL A 97 -3.64 -10.87 6.76
N ILE A 98 -3.59 -9.58 7.00
CA ILE A 98 -4.30 -8.93 8.11
C ILE A 98 -5.42 -8.03 7.58
N SER A 99 -6.51 -7.93 8.34
CA SER A 99 -7.63 -7.02 8.05
C SER A 99 -8.04 -6.18 9.27
N GLU A 100 -7.48 -6.49 10.43
CA GLU A 100 -7.81 -5.84 11.70
C GLU A 100 -7.13 -4.47 11.78
N GLU A 101 -7.94 -3.39 11.87
CA GLU A 101 -7.44 -2.01 11.92
C GLU A 101 -6.60 -1.71 13.17
N ASN A 102 -6.87 -2.39 14.31
CA ASN A 102 -6.14 -2.19 15.56
C ASN A 102 -4.68 -2.64 15.49
N ILE A 103 -4.35 -3.65 14.67
CA ILE A 103 -2.98 -4.14 14.49
C ILE A 103 -2.28 -3.55 13.26
N LYS A 104 -3.03 -3.02 12.30
CA LYS A 104 -2.51 -2.44 11.06
C LYS A 104 -1.47 -1.34 11.33
N SER A 105 -1.77 -0.39 12.21
CA SER A 105 -0.87 0.73 12.53
C SER A 105 0.41 0.25 13.23
N GLN A 106 0.30 -0.76 14.09
CA GLN A 106 1.44 -1.33 14.81
C GLN A 106 2.35 -2.10 13.85
N ILE A 107 1.80 -2.95 12.97
CA ILE A 107 2.57 -3.66 11.94
C ILE A 107 3.24 -2.66 11.00
N LEU A 108 2.49 -1.65 10.54
CA LEU A 108 3.04 -0.64 9.67
C LEU A 108 4.21 0.10 10.32
N SER A 109 4.09 0.51 11.59
CA SER A 109 5.17 1.19 12.32
C SER A 109 6.40 0.30 12.55
N SER A 110 6.23 -1.02 12.50
CA SER A 110 7.32 -2.01 12.60
C SER A 110 7.90 -2.40 11.24
N SER A 111 7.32 -1.90 10.15
CA SER A 111 7.78 -2.23 8.80
C SER A 111 9.03 -1.47 8.42
N VAL A 112 9.95 -2.13 7.74
CA VAL A 112 11.16 -1.49 7.18
C VAL A 112 10.88 -0.84 5.82
N PHE A 113 9.83 -1.29 5.13
CA PHE A 113 9.41 -0.80 3.82
C PHE A 113 7.93 -1.07 3.55
N ALA A 114 7.33 -0.27 2.69
CA ALA A 114 5.97 -0.49 2.23
C ALA A 114 5.83 -0.34 0.71
N VAL A 115 5.02 -1.22 0.10
CA VAL A 115 4.57 -1.08 -1.29
C VAL A 115 3.07 -0.86 -1.26
N ALA A 116 2.61 0.26 -1.78
CA ALA A 116 1.21 0.65 -1.62
C ALA A 116 0.58 1.15 -2.92
N LYS A 117 -0.65 0.71 -3.16
CA LYS A 117 -1.49 1.31 -4.19
C LYS A 117 -1.76 2.77 -3.85
N SER A 118 -1.67 3.64 -4.85
CA SER A 118 -2.00 5.07 -4.67
C SER A 118 -3.37 5.26 -4.01
N GLY A 119 -3.41 6.03 -2.92
CA GLY A 119 -4.61 6.32 -2.14
C GLY A 119 -4.27 7.01 -0.82
N THR A 120 -5.25 7.09 0.08
CA THR A 120 -5.08 7.70 1.40
C THR A 120 -4.10 6.96 2.30
N VAL A 121 -3.88 5.66 2.06
CA VAL A 121 -2.92 4.85 2.82
C VAL A 121 -1.50 5.41 2.79
N SER A 122 -1.13 6.15 1.75
CA SER A 122 0.18 6.81 1.70
C SER A 122 0.39 7.85 2.82
N LEU A 123 -0.68 8.48 3.29
CA LEU A 123 -0.62 9.38 4.45
C LEU A 123 -0.36 8.60 5.75
N GLU A 124 -0.98 7.44 5.90
CA GLU A 124 -0.75 6.54 7.05
C GLU A 124 0.71 6.05 7.08
N ILE A 125 1.23 5.63 5.92
CA ILE A 125 2.63 5.16 5.77
C ILE A 125 3.60 6.29 6.12
N CYS A 126 3.37 7.51 5.62
CA CYS A 126 4.19 8.67 5.93
C CYS A 126 4.12 9.05 7.42
N ASN A 127 2.93 8.99 8.03
CA ASN A 127 2.76 9.24 9.46
C ASN A 127 3.53 8.20 10.30
N ALA A 128 3.57 6.96 9.85
CA ALA A 128 4.38 5.89 10.45
C ALA A 128 5.88 6.01 10.17
N LYS A 129 6.31 6.99 9.34
CA LYS A 129 7.71 7.22 8.92
C LYS A 129 8.35 6.02 8.21
N VAL A 130 7.56 5.23 7.50
CA VAL A 130 8.01 4.06 6.77
C VAL A 130 8.37 4.45 5.34
N PRO A 131 9.59 4.15 4.85
CA PRO A 131 9.93 4.31 3.44
C PRO A 131 8.99 3.51 2.56
N CYS A 132 8.55 4.09 1.44
CA CYS A 132 7.60 3.40 0.58
C CYS A 132 7.75 3.74 -0.90
N ILE A 133 7.17 2.88 -1.72
CA ILE A 133 6.95 3.10 -3.13
C ILE A 133 5.44 3.00 -3.42
N ILE A 134 4.96 3.88 -4.26
CA ILE A 134 3.55 3.89 -4.66
C ILE A 134 3.42 3.21 -6.01
N ILE A 135 2.51 2.26 -6.09
CA ILE A 135 2.18 1.55 -7.32
C ILE A 135 0.78 1.94 -7.79
N TYR A 136 0.61 2.07 -9.10
CA TYR A 136 -0.69 2.36 -9.67
C TYR A 136 -0.85 1.75 -11.07
N LYS A 137 -1.84 0.90 -11.21
CA LYS A 137 -2.17 0.26 -12.49
C LYS A 137 -3.68 0.13 -12.64
N MET A 138 -4.16 0.45 -13.80
CA MET A 138 -5.56 0.29 -14.22
C MET A 138 -5.62 -0.29 -15.64
N ASN A 139 -6.80 -0.72 -16.06
CA ASN A 139 -6.95 -1.19 -17.42
C ASN A 139 -6.67 -0.07 -18.44
N PHE A 140 -6.26 -0.44 -19.63
CA PHE A 140 -5.76 0.50 -20.65
C PHE A 140 -6.80 1.56 -21.06
N ILE A 141 -8.08 1.18 -21.15
CA ILE A 141 -9.16 2.10 -21.55
C ILE A 141 -9.34 3.19 -20.48
N ASN A 142 -9.44 2.80 -19.22
CA ASN A 142 -9.57 3.73 -18.12
C ASN A 142 -8.34 4.65 -18.01
N PHE A 143 -7.15 4.11 -18.27
CA PHE A 143 -5.93 4.92 -18.28
C PHE A 143 -5.94 5.99 -19.36
N LEU A 144 -6.41 5.69 -20.57
CA LEU A 144 -6.53 6.69 -21.62
C LEU A 144 -7.49 7.81 -21.23
N ILE A 145 -8.65 7.47 -20.66
CA ILE A 145 -9.63 8.45 -20.18
C ILE A 145 -9.01 9.35 -19.10
N VAL A 146 -8.40 8.74 -18.10
CA VAL A 146 -7.75 9.49 -17.02
C VAL A 146 -6.64 10.38 -17.53
N LYS A 147 -5.80 9.92 -18.46
CA LYS A 147 -4.71 10.68 -19.06
C LYS A 147 -5.20 11.95 -19.79
N PHE A 148 -6.40 11.90 -20.40
CA PHE A 148 -7.01 13.07 -21.03
C PHE A 148 -7.63 14.05 -20.03
N LEU A 149 -8.21 13.54 -18.94
CA LEU A 149 -8.95 14.35 -17.97
C LEU A 149 -8.07 14.92 -16.86
N VAL A 150 -7.05 14.18 -16.47
CA VAL A 150 -6.21 14.53 -15.31
C VAL A 150 -4.95 15.25 -15.76
N LYS A 151 -4.78 16.49 -15.31
CA LYS A 151 -3.64 17.35 -15.63
C LYS A 151 -2.42 17.14 -14.73
N THR A 152 -2.50 16.31 -13.70
CA THR A 152 -1.37 16.08 -12.79
C THR A 152 -0.44 15.00 -13.34
N LYS A 153 0.86 15.14 -13.05
CA LYS A 153 1.87 14.14 -13.38
C LYS A 153 1.93 13.00 -12.36
N PHE A 154 1.37 13.20 -11.19
CA PHE A 154 1.48 12.31 -10.03
C PHE A 154 0.15 11.67 -9.70
N ALA A 155 0.20 10.44 -9.21
CA ALA A 155 -0.95 9.70 -8.72
C ALA A 155 -1.08 9.80 -7.18
N ASN A 156 0.02 10.05 -6.48
CA ASN A 156 0.04 10.15 -5.03
C ASN A 156 -0.27 11.56 -4.55
N ILE A 157 -1.10 11.69 -3.53
CA ILE A 157 -1.54 12.99 -2.98
C ILE A 157 -0.37 13.83 -2.44
N ILE A 158 0.64 13.20 -1.85
CA ILE A 158 1.81 13.89 -1.29
C ILE A 158 2.63 14.54 -2.41
N ASN A 159 2.87 13.81 -3.51
CA ASN A 159 3.57 14.32 -4.68
C ASN A 159 2.77 15.42 -5.39
N ILE A 160 1.43 15.26 -5.47
CA ILE A 160 0.52 16.27 -6.05
C ILE A 160 0.60 17.58 -5.27
N ILE A 161 0.48 17.52 -3.94
CA ILE A 161 0.51 18.71 -3.07
C ILE A 161 1.87 19.43 -3.19
N ASN A 162 2.95 18.67 -3.19
CA ASN A 162 4.30 19.22 -3.25
C ASN A 162 4.77 19.55 -4.67
N LYS A 163 4.00 19.20 -5.71
CA LYS A 163 4.32 19.40 -7.13
C LYS A 163 5.67 18.81 -7.55
N LYS A 164 6.16 17.84 -6.82
CA LYS A 164 7.39 17.10 -7.09
C LYS A 164 7.28 15.66 -6.57
N GLU A 165 8.10 14.79 -7.13
CA GLU A 165 8.22 13.42 -6.67
C GLU A 165 9.01 13.38 -5.35
N ILE A 166 8.32 13.12 -4.25
CA ILE A 166 8.90 12.90 -2.91
C ILE A 166 8.92 11.40 -2.63
N ILE A 167 7.85 10.71 -3.03
CA ILE A 167 7.70 9.26 -2.92
C ILE A 167 7.74 8.71 -4.34
N PRO A 168 8.60 7.71 -4.63
CA PRO A 168 8.64 7.08 -5.94
C PRO A 168 7.28 6.51 -6.34
N GLU A 169 6.89 6.73 -7.61
CA GLU A 169 5.64 6.22 -8.17
C GLU A 169 5.91 5.34 -9.39
N LEU A 170 5.47 4.10 -9.34
CA LEU A 170 5.48 3.19 -10.49
C LEU A 170 4.08 3.12 -11.11
N ILE A 171 3.92 3.76 -12.26
CA ILE A 171 2.61 3.91 -12.90
C ILE A 171 2.55 3.08 -14.19
N GLN A 172 1.48 2.32 -14.38
CA GLN A 172 1.17 1.56 -15.59
C GLN A 172 2.30 0.60 -16.02
N LYS A 173 3.14 0.97 -16.98
CA LYS A 173 4.23 0.12 -17.48
C LYS A 173 5.31 -0.12 -16.43
N GLU A 174 5.61 0.89 -15.64
CA GLU A 174 6.58 0.82 -14.55
C GLU A 174 6.03 0.02 -13.36
N CYS A 175 4.70 -0.11 -13.24
CA CYS A 175 4.09 -0.95 -12.21
C CYS A 175 4.24 -2.44 -12.57
N ASN A 176 5.41 -2.98 -12.27
CA ASN A 176 5.77 -4.39 -12.45
C ASN A 176 6.73 -4.84 -11.34
N SER A 177 6.86 -6.15 -11.16
CA SER A 177 7.61 -6.74 -10.04
C SER A 177 9.11 -6.43 -10.06
N LYS A 178 9.70 -6.21 -11.25
CA LYS A 178 11.14 -5.92 -11.39
C LYS A 178 11.47 -4.49 -10.96
N GLU A 179 10.60 -3.55 -11.30
CA GLU A 179 10.77 -2.14 -10.92
C GLU A 179 10.49 -1.91 -9.41
N ILE A 180 9.62 -2.75 -8.80
CA ILE A 180 9.38 -2.72 -7.36
C ILE A 180 10.59 -3.29 -6.59
N TYR A 181 11.23 -4.33 -7.16
CA TYR A 181 12.42 -4.99 -6.63
C TYR A 181 13.66 -4.12 -6.75
#